data_918009629fdf766197df824ff054d55a
#
_entry.id   918009629fdf766197df824ff054d55a
#
_cell.length_a   1.000
_cell.length_b   1.000
_cell.length_c   1.000
_cell.angle_alpha   90.00
_cell.angle_beta   90.00
_cell.angle_gamma   90.00
#
_symmetry.space_group_name_H-M   'P 1'
#
loop_
_entity.id
_entity.type
_entity.pdbx_description
1 polymer ?
#
loop_
_entity_poly.entity_id
_entity_poly.type
_entity_poly.pdbx_seq_one_letter_code
_entity_poly.pdbx_strand_id
1 'polypeptide(L)'
;PGGQKLKAIDATVPGDLSSAAFFLCAALLFPDSNLVLDAVGMNPTRASLLDVVTALGGTVKVLHVEEKHGEMIGTIQVNVASSGLKGMEISGALSAQIIDELPVLAAIAPYTRDGIVIRDAAELRVKESDRISLVVRNLRAMGAEVTEFEDGLSVPGNQKLHGAAIDSGTDHRIAM
;
A
#
# COMPACT_ATOMS: atom_id res chain seq x y z
N PRO A 1 8.56 -33.99 -11.69
CA PRO A 1 9.70 -34.60 -12.33
C PRO A 1 10.59 -33.52 -12.94
N GLY A 2 11.89 -33.49 -12.59
CA GLY A 2 12.88 -32.62 -13.19
C GLY A 2 13.34 -33.11 -14.58
N GLY A 3 14.20 -32.30 -15.25
CA GLY A 3 14.84 -32.71 -16.50
C GLY A 3 14.06 -32.36 -17.79
N GLN A 4 12.97 -31.60 -17.70
CA GLN A 4 12.28 -31.09 -18.89
C GLN A 4 13.11 -29.99 -19.57
N LYS A 5 13.18 -30.03 -20.90
CA LYS A 5 13.78 -28.95 -21.69
C LYS A 5 12.82 -27.75 -21.70
N LEU A 6 13.24 -26.67 -21.07
CA LEU A 6 12.52 -25.40 -21.11
C LEU A 6 12.77 -24.70 -22.43
N LYS A 7 11.74 -24.04 -22.95
CA LYS A 7 11.87 -23.15 -24.12
C LYS A 7 11.81 -21.69 -23.62
N ALA A 8 12.66 -20.85 -24.19
CA ALA A 8 12.56 -19.42 -23.95
C ALA A 8 11.20 -18.89 -24.45
N ILE A 9 10.63 -17.97 -23.71
CA ILE A 9 9.45 -17.20 -24.10
C ILE A 9 9.83 -15.74 -24.18
N ASP A 10 9.16 -15.01 -25.05
CA ASP A 10 9.16 -13.55 -25.07
C ASP A 10 7.89 -13.09 -24.34
N ALA A 11 8.05 -12.46 -23.19
CA ALA A 11 6.93 -12.07 -22.34
C ALA A 11 7.15 -10.68 -21.75
N THR A 12 6.07 -9.91 -21.67
CA THR A 12 6.04 -8.65 -20.92
C THR A 12 5.76 -8.95 -19.46
N VAL A 13 6.64 -8.49 -18.56
CA VAL A 13 6.41 -8.54 -17.12
C VAL A 13 5.58 -7.33 -16.72
N PRO A 14 4.40 -7.49 -16.12
CA PRO A 14 3.59 -6.37 -15.67
C PRO A 14 4.26 -5.61 -14.53
N GLY A 15 3.92 -4.32 -14.39
CA GLY A 15 4.31 -3.52 -13.23
C GLY A 15 3.75 -4.11 -11.93
N ASP A 16 4.55 -4.08 -10.87
CA ASP A 16 4.13 -4.59 -9.55
C ASP A 16 3.18 -3.61 -8.86
N LEU A 17 1.98 -4.08 -8.49
CA LEU A 17 0.99 -3.27 -7.80
C LEU A 17 1.45 -2.81 -6.42
N SER A 18 2.28 -3.61 -5.72
CA SER A 18 2.84 -3.22 -4.44
C SER A 18 3.83 -2.07 -4.56
N SER A 19 4.61 -2.01 -5.65
CA SER A 19 5.46 -0.85 -5.96
C SER A 19 4.63 0.36 -6.37
N ALA A 20 3.53 0.14 -7.09
CA ALA A 20 2.57 1.19 -7.44
C ALA A 20 1.88 1.81 -6.22
N ALA A 21 1.76 1.07 -5.10
CA ALA A 21 1.09 1.51 -3.88
C ALA A 21 1.62 2.84 -3.34
N PHE A 22 2.93 3.09 -3.43
CA PHE A 22 3.54 4.35 -2.98
C PHE A 22 3.04 5.55 -3.80
N PHE A 23 2.93 5.40 -5.11
CA PHE A 23 2.41 6.43 -6.00
C PHE A 23 0.90 6.60 -5.83
N LEU A 24 0.15 5.49 -5.61
CA LEU A 24 -1.28 5.54 -5.31
C LEU A 24 -1.53 6.33 -4.01
N CYS A 25 -0.82 6.00 -2.94
CA CYS A 25 -0.92 6.71 -1.66
C CYS A 25 -0.51 8.17 -1.78
N ALA A 26 0.57 8.47 -2.52
CA ALA A 26 0.95 9.86 -2.80
C ALA A 26 -0.15 10.62 -3.54
N ALA A 27 -0.75 10.02 -4.58
CA ALA A 27 -1.85 10.65 -5.32
C ALA A 27 -3.07 10.96 -4.43
N LEU A 28 -3.32 10.13 -3.41
CA LEU A 28 -4.41 10.38 -2.45
C LEU A 28 -4.16 11.58 -1.54
N LEU A 29 -2.89 11.95 -1.31
CA LEU A 29 -2.53 13.07 -0.41
C LEU A 29 -2.60 14.44 -1.08
N PHE A 30 -2.54 14.49 -2.40
CA PHE A 30 -2.51 15.76 -3.12
C PHE A 30 -3.87 16.06 -3.77
N PRO A 31 -4.55 17.15 -3.38
CA PRO A 31 -5.76 17.62 -4.06
C PRO A 31 -5.51 17.79 -5.57
N ASP A 32 -6.52 17.52 -6.37
CA ASP A 32 -6.48 17.62 -7.84
C ASP A 32 -5.48 16.68 -8.53
N SER A 33 -4.93 15.74 -7.77
CA SER A 33 -4.06 14.69 -8.34
C SER A 33 -4.81 13.84 -9.35
N ASN A 34 -4.16 13.56 -10.47
CA ASN A 34 -4.65 12.67 -11.52
C ASN A 34 -3.52 11.76 -11.96
N LEU A 35 -3.41 10.60 -11.32
CA LEU A 35 -2.36 9.63 -11.58
C LEU A 35 -2.85 8.56 -12.53
N VAL A 36 -2.13 8.34 -13.61
CA VAL A 36 -2.33 7.19 -14.51
C VAL A 36 -1.13 6.27 -14.39
N LEU A 37 -1.36 5.01 -14.08
CA LEU A 37 -0.36 3.94 -14.04
C LEU A 37 -0.67 2.96 -15.15
N ASP A 38 0.31 2.73 -16.01
CA ASP A 38 0.18 1.84 -17.17
C ASP A 38 0.86 0.50 -16.92
N ALA A 39 0.35 -0.53 -17.61
CA ALA A 39 0.89 -1.89 -17.59
C ALA A 39 1.05 -2.50 -16.18
N VAL A 40 0.14 -2.20 -15.25
CA VAL A 40 0.17 -2.73 -13.88
C VAL A 40 -0.47 -4.10 -13.82
N GLY A 41 0.10 -5.01 -13.04
CA GLY A 41 -0.48 -6.33 -12.76
C GLY A 41 -1.80 -6.20 -12.00
N MET A 42 -2.87 -6.75 -12.58
CA MET A 42 -4.26 -6.63 -12.09
C MET A 42 -4.83 -7.98 -11.66
N ASN A 43 -3.99 -8.94 -11.30
CA ASN A 43 -4.45 -10.24 -10.86
C ASN A 43 -5.32 -10.10 -9.60
N PRO A 44 -6.49 -10.76 -9.54
CA PRO A 44 -7.45 -10.59 -8.43
C PRO A 44 -6.84 -10.82 -7.04
N THR A 45 -5.86 -11.72 -6.93
CA THR A 45 -5.18 -12.02 -5.67
C THR A 45 -4.31 -10.86 -5.15
N ARG A 46 -4.03 -9.86 -5.98
CA ARG A 46 -3.19 -8.68 -5.68
C ARG A 46 -3.95 -7.37 -5.73
N ALA A 47 -5.16 -7.37 -6.29
CA ALA A 47 -5.92 -6.15 -6.57
C ALA A 47 -6.66 -5.57 -5.35
N SER A 48 -6.68 -6.25 -4.19
CA SER A 48 -7.36 -5.79 -2.97
C SER A 48 -6.91 -4.41 -2.49
N LEU A 49 -5.69 -3.98 -2.82
CA LEU A 49 -5.23 -2.61 -2.56
C LEU A 49 -6.13 -1.56 -3.24
N LEU A 50 -6.65 -1.82 -4.43
CA LEU A 50 -7.50 -0.86 -5.15
C LEU A 50 -8.85 -0.66 -4.45
N ASP A 51 -9.37 -1.71 -3.80
CA ASP A 51 -10.56 -1.63 -2.96
C ASP A 51 -10.30 -0.79 -1.73
N VAL A 52 -9.12 -0.95 -1.10
CA VAL A 52 -8.68 -0.13 0.04
C VAL A 52 -8.52 1.33 -0.35
N VAL A 53 -7.88 1.62 -1.49
CA VAL A 53 -7.77 2.99 -2.03
C VAL A 53 -9.15 3.62 -2.21
N THR A 54 -10.12 2.85 -2.72
CA THR A 54 -11.50 3.31 -2.91
C THR A 54 -12.21 3.54 -1.57
N ALA A 55 -12.04 2.64 -0.60
CA ALA A 55 -12.61 2.78 0.74
C ALA A 55 -12.08 4.02 1.48
N LEU A 56 -10.78 4.34 1.29
CA LEU A 56 -10.16 5.55 1.82
C LEU A 56 -10.65 6.84 1.15
N GLY A 57 -11.43 6.76 0.08
CA GLY A 57 -12.00 7.92 -0.61
C GLY A 57 -11.31 8.26 -1.93
N GLY A 58 -10.42 7.41 -2.41
CA GLY A 58 -9.90 7.49 -3.78
C GLY A 58 -10.95 7.06 -4.80
N THR A 59 -10.82 7.57 -6.00
CA THR A 59 -11.58 7.08 -7.17
C THR A 59 -10.61 6.32 -8.07
N VAL A 60 -10.84 5.04 -8.23
CA VAL A 60 -10.05 4.17 -9.12
C VAL A 60 -10.87 3.88 -10.36
N LYS A 61 -10.30 4.19 -11.54
CA LYS A 61 -10.88 3.84 -12.84
C LYS A 61 -9.93 2.90 -13.57
N VAL A 62 -10.42 1.77 -14.00
CA VAL A 62 -9.71 0.89 -14.91
C VAL A 62 -9.98 1.39 -16.33
N LEU A 63 -8.93 1.90 -16.99
CA LEU A 63 -9.01 2.47 -18.34
C LEU A 63 -8.88 1.38 -19.41
N HIS A 64 -8.04 0.39 -19.13
CA HIS A 64 -7.77 -0.73 -20.02
C HIS A 64 -7.40 -1.96 -19.20
N VAL A 65 -7.77 -3.14 -19.66
CA VAL A 65 -7.33 -4.42 -19.13
C VAL A 65 -7.16 -5.39 -20.29
N GLU A 66 -6.07 -6.14 -20.29
CA GLU A 66 -5.82 -7.24 -21.23
C GLU A 66 -5.20 -8.43 -20.49
N GLU A 67 -5.35 -9.61 -21.04
CA GLU A 67 -4.65 -10.81 -20.56
C GLU A 67 -3.47 -11.11 -21.48
N LYS A 68 -2.26 -11.20 -20.91
CA LYS A 68 -1.04 -11.61 -21.59
C LYS A 68 -0.34 -12.70 -20.82
N HIS A 69 -0.09 -13.82 -21.45
CA HIS A 69 0.63 -14.95 -20.86
C HIS A 69 0.02 -15.47 -19.53
N GLY A 70 -1.32 -15.37 -19.38
CA GLY A 70 -2.04 -15.77 -18.16
C GLY A 70 -2.01 -14.73 -17.04
N GLU A 71 -1.46 -13.53 -17.30
CA GLU A 71 -1.43 -12.40 -16.38
C GLU A 71 -2.40 -11.30 -16.83
N MET A 72 -3.20 -10.80 -15.89
CA MET A 72 -4.05 -9.63 -16.14
C MET A 72 -3.20 -8.37 -16.01
N ILE A 73 -3.14 -7.58 -17.07
CA ILE A 73 -2.37 -6.33 -17.15
C ILE A 73 -3.34 -5.19 -17.44
N GLY A 74 -3.25 -4.11 -16.69
CA GLY A 74 -4.18 -2.99 -16.85
C GLY A 74 -3.53 -1.62 -16.74
N THR A 75 -4.27 -0.63 -17.25
CA THR A 75 -4.01 0.79 -17.04
C THR A 75 -5.05 1.31 -16.06
N ILE A 76 -4.61 1.89 -14.95
CA ILE A 76 -5.50 2.45 -13.92
C ILE A 76 -5.28 3.94 -13.77
N GLN A 77 -6.37 4.66 -13.52
CA GLN A 77 -6.37 6.08 -13.17
C GLN A 77 -6.86 6.24 -11.74
N VAL A 78 -6.13 7.02 -10.94
CA VAL A 78 -6.49 7.28 -9.54
C VAL A 78 -6.54 8.78 -9.30
N ASN A 79 -7.62 9.20 -8.62
CA ASN A 79 -7.86 10.56 -8.18
C ASN A 79 -8.31 10.53 -6.71
N VAL A 80 -8.07 11.60 -5.97
CA VAL A 80 -8.65 11.78 -4.64
C VAL A 80 -10.04 12.43 -4.73
N ALA A 81 -10.97 12.00 -3.87
CA ALA A 81 -12.25 12.67 -3.75
C ALA A 81 -12.08 14.05 -3.07
N SER A 82 -12.87 15.02 -3.50
CA SER A 82 -12.87 16.38 -2.91
C SER A 82 -13.24 16.41 -1.42
N SER A 83 -13.87 15.34 -0.91
CA SER A 83 -14.21 15.17 0.51
C SER A 83 -13.02 14.83 1.41
N GLY A 84 -11.82 14.65 0.85
CA GLY A 84 -10.64 14.21 1.56
C GLY A 84 -10.65 12.70 1.89
N LEU A 85 -9.58 12.24 2.52
CA LEU A 85 -9.40 10.85 2.89
C LEU A 85 -10.21 10.48 4.13
N LYS A 86 -10.84 9.32 4.08
CA LYS A 86 -11.50 8.66 5.23
C LYS A 86 -10.50 7.76 5.94
N GLY A 87 -10.79 7.42 7.19
CA GLY A 87 -10.09 6.34 7.88
C GLY A 87 -10.75 4.99 7.66
N MET A 88 -10.08 3.93 8.10
CA MET A 88 -10.63 2.58 8.08
C MET A 88 -9.92 1.65 9.05
N GLU A 89 -10.54 0.53 9.36
CA GLU A 89 -9.89 -0.62 9.97
C GLU A 89 -9.54 -1.65 8.90
N ILE A 90 -8.31 -2.19 8.98
CA ILE A 90 -7.78 -3.24 8.13
C ILE A 90 -7.46 -4.43 9.03
N SER A 91 -8.17 -5.53 8.87
CA SER A 91 -8.04 -6.71 9.72
C SER A 91 -8.38 -8.01 8.96
N GLY A 92 -8.08 -9.16 9.56
CA GLY A 92 -8.42 -10.47 9.04
C GLY A 92 -7.78 -10.77 7.69
N ALA A 93 -8.57 -11.31 6.77
CA ALA A 93 -8.10 -11.72 5.44
C ALA A 93 -7.56 -10.53 4.62
N LEU A 94 -8.10 -9.33 4.82
CA LEU A 94 -7.63 -8.15 4.11
C LEU A 94 -6.19 -7.81 4.49
N SER A 95 -5.84 -7.88 5.79
CA SER A 95 -4.45 -7.66 6.24
C SER A 95 -3.46 -8.61 5.56
N ALA A 96 -3.82 -9.87 5.40
CA ALA A 96 -2.99 -10.85 4.70
C ALA A 96 -2.86 -10.56 3.20
N GLN A 97 -3.94 -10.11 2.54
CA GLN A 97 -3.96 -9.82 1.11
C GLN A 97 -3.10 -8.60 0.72
N ILE A 98 -2.99 -7.62 1.61
CA ILE A 98 -2.23 -6.37 1.37
C ILE A 98 -1.09 -6.19 2.38
N ILE A 99 -0.54 -7.28 2.87
CA ILE A 99 0.46 -7.27 3.97
C ILE A 99 1.65 -6.36 3.67
N ASP A 100 2.10 -6.31 2.42
CA ASP A 100 3.25 -5.52 2.01
C ASP A 100 2.92 -4.03 1.78
N GLU A 101 1.64 -3.68 1.67
CA GLU A 101 1.15 -2.30 1.51
C GLU A 101 0.78 -1.64 2.86
N LEU A 102 0.64 -2.43 3.94
CA LEU A 102 0.28 -1.90 5.25
C LEU A 102 1.21 -0.79 5.77
N PRO A 103 2.54 -0.85 5.57
CA PRO A 103 3.44 0.24 5.97
C PRO A 103 3.12 1.58 5.32
N VAL A 104 2.91 1.62 4.00
CA VAL A 104 2.60 2.87 3.29
C VAL A 104 1.19 3.38 3.63
N LEU A 105 0.22 2.48 3.87
CA LEU A 105 -1.11 2.87 4.36
C LEU A 105 -1.05 3.48 5.76
N ALA A 106 -0.21 2.93 6.65
CA ALA A 106 0.05 3.54 7.96
C ALA A 106 0.69 4.93 7.84
N ALA A 107 1.57 5.14 6.86
CA ALA A 107 2.22 6.43 6.64
C ALA A 107 1.25 7.54 6.19
N ILE A 108 0.18 7.20 5.48
CA ILE A 108 -0.85 8.18 5.07
C ILE A 108 -1.97 8.35 6.11
N ALA A 109 -2.05 7.47 7.10
CA ALA A 109 -3.11 7.49 8.13
C ALA A 109 -3.26 8.84 8.86
N PRO A 110 -2.17 9.55 9.25
CA PRO A 110 -2.26 10.87 9.88
C PRO A 110 -3.04 11.90 9.07
N TYR A 111 -3.08 11.76 7.75
CA TYR A 111 -3.73 12.69 6.83
C TYR A 111 -5.17 12.30 6.50
N THR A 112 -5.64 11.18 7.01
CA THR A 112 -7.05 10.77 6.89
C THR A 112 -7.90 11.45 7.97
N ARG A 113 -9.22 11.45 7.80
CA ARG A 113 -10.14 12.03 8.79
C ARG A 113 -10.21 11.20 10.08
N ASP A 114 -10.29 9.89 9.96
CA ASP A 114 -10.64 9.01 11.07
C ASP A 114 -9.44 8.14 11.53
N GLY A 115 -8.30 8.21 10.83
CA GLY A 115 -7.13 7.37 11.08
C GLY A 115 -7.23 5.97 10.45
N ILE A 116 -6.20 5.18 10.64
CA ILE A 116 -6.17 3.78 10.18
C ILE A 116 -5.78 2.88 11.35
N VAL A 117 -6.54 1.82 11.53
CA VAL A 117 -6.25 0.73 12.47
C VAL A 117 -5.87 -0.51 11.67
N ILE A 118 -4.74 -1.11 11.99
CA ILE A 118 -4.22 -2.33 11.36
C ILE A 118 -4.14 -3.41 12.42
N ARG A 119 -4.78 -4.56 12.16
CA ARG A 119 -4.79 -5.73 13.02
C ARG A 119 -4.48 -6.99 12.20
N ASP A 120 -4.24 -8.10 12.86
CA ASP A 120 -3.99 -9.42 12.24
C ASP A 120 -2.81 -9.39 11.26
N ALA A 121 -1.81 -8.53 11.52
CA ALA A 121 -0.64 -8.31 10.68
C ALA A 121 0.68 -8.70 11.36
N ALA A 122 0.65 -9.66 12.30
CA ALA A 122 1.84 -10.09 13.06
C ALA A 122 3.00 -10.56 12.14
N GLU A 123 2.69 -11.02 10.92
CA GLU A 123 3.70 -11.42 9.94
C GLU A 123 4.65 -10.27 9.57
N LEU A 124 4.22 -9.01 9.67
CA LEU A 124 5.08 -7.84 9.45
C LEU A 124 6.29 -7.77 10.38
N ARG A 125 6.25 -8.44 11.53
CA ARG A 125 7.36 -8.46 12.49
C ARG A 125 8.52 -9.36 12.07
N VAL A 126 8.28 -10.28 11.16
CA VAL A 126 9.25 -11.30 10.71
C VAL A 126 9.56 -11.20 9.21
N LYS A 127 9.28 -10.06 8.59
CA LYS A 127 9.69 -9.73 7.21
C LYS A 127 11.19 -9.37 7.19
N GLU A 128 11.65 -8.57 6.25
CA GLU A 128 13.02 -8.08 6.14
C GLU A 128 13.46 -7.32 7.41
N SER A 129 12.50 -6.77 8.12
CA SER A 129 12.63 -6.10 9.41
C SER A 129 11.37 -6.30 10.25
N ASP A 130 11.38 -5.87 11.52
CA ASP A 130 10.13 -5.66 12.26
C ASP A 130 9.47 -4.37 11.75
N ARG A 131 8.66 -4.53 10.68
CA ARG A 131 7.99 -3.42 10.00
C ARG A 131 7.03 -2.67 10.91
N ILE A 132 6.36 -3.35 11.86
CA ILE A 132 5.46 -2.68 12.82
C ILE A 132 6.26 -1.72 13.68
N SER A 133 7.31 -2.21 14.35
CA SER A 133 8.13 -1.36 15.23
C SER A 133 8.81 -0.22 14.49
N LEU A 134 9.30 -0.45 13.26
CA LEU A 134 9.94 0.59 12.45
C LEU A 134 8.95 1.68 12.03
N VAL A 135 7.77 1.33 11.53
CA VAL A 135 6.73 2.30 11.17
C VAL A 135 6.31 3.11 12.38
N VAL A 136 6.04 2.47 13.52
CA VAL A 136 5.65 3.15 14.77
C VAL A 136 6.73 4.12 15.22
N ARG A 137 8.00 3.68 15.25
CA ARG A 137 9.12 4.52 15.68
C ARG A 137 9.31 5.73 14.76
N ASN A 138 9.25 5.52 13.44
CA ASN A 138 9.42 6.58 12.47
C ASN A 138 8.27 7.60 12.50
N LEU A 139 7.03 7.15 12.56
CA LEU A 139 5.88 8.05 12.69
C LEU A 139 5.92 8.85 13.99
N ARG A 140 6.30 8.23 15.11
CA ARG A 140 6.49 8.94 16.38
C ARG A 140 7.61 9.98 16.30
N ALA A 141 8.72 9.66 15.63
CA ALA A 141 9.80 10.62 15.39
C ALA A 141 9.34 11.83 14.58
N MET A 142 8.36 11.64 13.69
CA MET A 142 7.72 12.72 12.92
C MET A 142 6.62 13.45 13.69
N GLY A 143 6.37 13.09 14.96
CA GLY A 143 5.40 13.72 15.84
C GLY A 143 4.00 13.11 15.80
N ALA A 144 3.81 11.95 15.15
CA ALA A 144 2.53 11.26 15.14
C ALA A 144 2.22 10.58 16.48
N GLU A 145 0.96 10.61 16.85
CA GLU A 145 0.41 9.70 17.85
C GLU A 145 0.20 8.34 17.20
N VAL A 146 0.78 7.30 17.76
CA VAL A 146 0.68 5.93 17.24
C VAL A 146 0.60 4.97 18.43
N THR A 147 -0.37 4.07 18.38
CA THR A 147 -0.46 2.93 19.29
C THR A 147 0.06 1.69 18.59
N GLU A 148 1.04 1.02 19.20
CA GLU A 148 1.59 -0.25 18.71
C GLU A 148 0.85 -1.41 19.37
N PHE A 149 0.49 -2.42 18.58
CA PHE A 149 -0.05 -3.70 19.02
C PHE A 149 0.92 -4.82 18.70
N GLU A 150 0.76 -5.98 19.29
CA GLU A 150 1.54 -7.17 18.98
C GLU A 150 1.38 -7.55 17.50
N ASP A 151 0.18 -7.45 16.97
CA ASP A 151 -0.24 -7.85 15.62
C ASP A 151 -0.54 -6.68 14.67
N GLY A 152 -0.12 -5.44 15.02
CA GLY A 152 -0.46 -4.28 14.20
C GLY A 152 -0.20 -2.94 14.86
N LEU A 153 -0.92 -1.93 14.43
CA LEU A 153 -0.82 -0.57 14.96
C LEU A 153 -2.10 0.24 14.70
N SER A 154 -2.26 1.34 15.43
CA SER A 154 -3.31 2.33 15.18
C SER A 154 -2.71 3.72 15.08
N VAL A 155 -3.07 4.43 14.03
CA VAL A 155 -2.64 5.81 13.79
C VAL A 155 -3.90 6.68 13.66
N PRO A 156 -4.18 7.57 14.62
CA PRO A 156 -5.27 8.53 14.50
C PRO A 156 -5.11 9.45 13.30
N GLY A 157 -6.23 9.95 12.80
CA GLY A 157 -6.24 10.92 11.70
C GLY A 157 -6.04 12.36 12.15
N ASN A 158 -6.11 13.29 11.19
CA ASN A 158 -6.03 14.75 11.41
C ASN A 158 -4.77 15.21 12.17
N GLN A 159 -3.65 14.58 11.91
CA GLN A 159 -2.38 14.93 12.54
C GLN A 159 -1.50 15.77 11.62
N LYS A 160 -0.63 16.57 12.22
CA LYS A 160 0.40 17.34 11.53
C LYS A 160 1.77 16.73 11.83
N LEU A 161 2.43 16.24 10.82
CA LEU A 161 3.76 15.70 10.93
C LEU A 161 4.82 16.78 10.66
N HIS A 162 6.03 16.56 11.19
CA HIS A 162 7.20 17.36 10.89
C HIS A 162 8.32 16.46 10.35
N GLY A 163 9.33 17.07 9.73
CA GLY A 163 10.51 16.34 9.26
C GLY A 163 11.30 15.75 10.41
N ALA A 164 11.79 14.54 10.25
CA ALA A 164 12.63 13.83 11.20
C ALA A 164 13.65 12.94 10.49
N ALA A 165 14.72 12.57 11.18
CA ALA A 165 15.57 11.48 10.75
C ALA A 165 14.83 10.17 11.00
N ILE A 166 14.63 9.39 9.96
CA ILE A 166 13.98 8.09 10.02
C ILE A 166 14.98 6.96 9.75
N ASP A 167 14.67 5.79 10.26
CA ASP A 167 15.46 4.59 10.07
C ASP A 167 14.66 3.56 9.26
N SER A 168 15.19 3.17 8.12
CA SER A 168 14.56 2.16 7.27
C SER A 168 14.80 0.72 7.75
N GLY A 169 15.78 0.52 8.65
CA GLY A 169 16.19 -0.83 9.03
C GLY A 169 16.70 -1.66 7.85
N THR A 170 17.23 -1.02 6.80
CA THR A 170 17.60 -1.62 5.51
C THR A 170 16.44 -2.27 4.74
N ASP A 171 15.19 -2.00 5.14
CA ASP A 171 13.98 -2.49 4.50
C ASP A 171 13.48 -1.46 3.46
N HIS A 172 13.35 -1.91 2.20
CA HIS A 172 12.92 -1.04 1.10
C HIS A 172 11.48 -0.53 1.26
N ARG A 173 10.58 -1.32 1.89
CA ARG A 173 9.19 -0.92 2.16
C ARG A 173 9.07 0.16 3.22
N ILE A 174 10.08 0.31 4.05
CA ILE A 174 10.15 1.37 5.07
C ILE A 174 10.90 2.59 4.54
N ALA A 175 11.83 2.38 3.60
CA ALA A 175 12.63 3.46 3.00
C ALA A 175 11.82 4.34 2.04
N MET A 176 10.85 3.76 1.31
CA MET A 176 9.99 4.44 0.33
C MET A 176 8.78 5.10 1.01
#